data_20ef8d2cd244582d940f2dcfbeecff22
#
_entry.id   20ef8d2cd244582d940f2dcfbeecff22
#
_cell.length_a   1.000
_cell.length_b   1.000
_cell.length_c   1.000
_cell.angle_alpha   90.00
_cell.angle_beta   90.00
_cell.angle_gamma   90.00
#
_symmetry.space_group_name_H-M   'P 1'
#
loop_
_entity.id
_entity.type
_entity.pdbx_description
1 polymer ?
#
loop_
_entity_poly.entity_id
_entity_poly.type
_entity_poly.pdbx_seq_one_letter_code
_entity_poly.pdbx_strand_id
1 'polypeptide(L)'
;MKPRMQEQYETTVKPNLMEQFSYKNALEVPRLEKIVVNMGVGAGVQDAKKVQAAAGELALITGQKPIITRAKKSIATFKLREGMPVGCKVTLRRERMFEFLDRLITVALPRVRDFRGVPAKSFDGRGNFAMGLKEQIVFPEIDYDKVDEIRGMNIVICTSAKSNDEAKALLTGFDMPFPK
;
A
#
# COMPACT_ATOMS: atom_id res chain seq x y z
N MET A 1 6.92 -6.78 -20.52
CA MET A 1 5.59 -7.45 -20.42
C MET A 1 4.69 -6.53 -19.60
N LYS A 2 3.49 -6.18 -20.07
CA LYS A 2 2.59 -5.34 -19.25
C LYS A 2 2.05 -6.15 -18.07
N PRO A 3 1.99 -5.57 -16.85
CA PRO A 3 1.35 -6.22 -15.71
C PRO A 3 -0.15 -6.48 -15.97
N ARG A 4 -0.66 -7.60 -15.48
CA ARG A 4 -2.06 -8.01 -15.66
C ARG A 4 -3.06 -6.94 -15.22
N MET A 5 -2.83 -6.31 -14.08
CA MET A 5 -3.69 -5.23 -13.56
C MET A 5 -3.65 -3.97 -14.44
N GLN A 6 -2.54 -3.70 -15.12
CA GLN A 6 -2.47 -2.60 -16.06
C GLN A 6 -3.30 -2.88 -17.31
N GLU A 7 -3.27 -4.10 -17.83
CA GLU A 7 -4.13 -4.52 -18.95
C GLU A 7 -5.61 -4.47 -18.55
N GLN A 8 -5.96 -4.97 -17.37
CA GLN A 8 -7.32 -4.90 -16.82
C GLN A 8 -7.81 -3.44 -16.72
N TYR A 9 -6.94 -2.53 -16.30
CA TYR A 9 -7.28 -1.10 -16.26
C TYR A 9 -7.63 -0.57 -17.65
N GLU A 10 -6.80 -0.84 -18.64
CA GLU A 10 -6.97 -0.30 -20.00
C GLU A 10 -8.16 -0.92 -20.74
N THR A 11 -8.40 -2.21 -20.57
CA THR A 11 -9.43 -2.97 -21.32
C THR A 11 -10.80 -2.95 -20.67
N THR A 12 -10.87 -2.93 -19.35
CA THR A 12 -12.13 -3.13 -18.61
C THR A 12 -12.46 -1.95 -17.70
N VAL A 13 -11.54 -1.56 -16.82
CA VAL A 13 -11.83 -0.58 -15.76
C VAL A 13 -12.07 0.81 -16.33
N LYS A 14 -11.20 1.25 -17.23
CA LYS A 14 -11.27 2.59 -17.83
C LYS A 14 -12.55 2.80 -18.65
N PRO A 15 -12.97 1.90 -19.57
CA PRO A 15 -14.25 2.02 -20.27
C PRO A 15 -15.46 2.05 -19.32
N ASN A 16 -15.50 1.17 -18.32
CA ASN A 16 -16.59 1.10 -17.36
C ASN A 16 -16.73 2.40 -16.55
N LEU A 17 -15.61 2.99 -16.10
CA LEU A 17 -15.62 4.26 -15.40
C LEU A 17 -16.07 5.41 -16.30
N MET A 18 -15.69 5.41 -17.59
CA MET A 18 -16.16 6.41 -18.54
C MET A 18 -17.68 6.40 -18.69
N GLU A 19 -18.27 5.21 -18.77
CA GLU A 19 -19.71 5.03 -18.87
C GLU A 19 -20.42 5.42 -17.57
N GLN A 20 -19.93 4.90 -16.42
CA GLN A 20 -20.53 5.12 -15.11
C GLN A 20 -20.58 6.59 -14.68
N PHE A 21 -19.51 7.34 -14.94
CA PHE A 21 -19.40 8.75 -14.54
C PHE A 21 -19.58 9.72 -15.70
N SER A 22 -19.87 9.23 -16.91
CA SER A 22 -20.11 10.03 -18.13
C SER A 22 -18.99 11.04 -18.43
N TYR A 23 -17.73 10.61 -18.29
CA TYR A 23 -16.58 11.48 -18.60
C TYR A 23 -16.54 11.81 -20.10
N LYS A 24 -16.36 13.10 -20.40
CA LYS A 24 -16.21 13.59 -21.78
C LYS A 24 -14.82 13.34 -22.36
N ASN A 25 -13.81 13.27 -21.50
CA ASN A 25 -12.42 13.11 -21.88
C ASN A 25 -11.83 11.85 -21.23
N ALA A 26 -11.19 11.02 -22.03
CA ALA A 26 -10.50 9.80 -21.58
C ALA A 26 -9.34 10.08 -20.61
N LEU A 27 -8.82 11.31 -20.54
CA LEU A 27 -7.76 11.72 -19.60
C LEU A 27 -8.30 12.11 -18.21
N GLU A 28 -9.63 12.35 -18.10
CA GLU A 28 -10.26 12.65 -16.81
C GLU A 28 -10.53 11.39 -15.98
N VAL A 29 -10.53 10.23 -16.64
CA VAL A 29 -10.80 8.96 -15.95
C VAL A 29 -9.79 8.74 -14.84
N PRO A 30 -10.24 8.41 -13.62
CA PRO A 30 -9.38 8.12 -12.49
C PRO A 30 -8.36 7.02 -12.79
N ARG A 31 -7.14 7.22 -12.38
CA ARG A 31 -6.04 6.26 -12.51
C ARG A 31 -5.26 6.14 -11.22
N LEU A 32 -4.56 5.03 -11.05
CA LEU A 32 -3.58 4.87 -9.98
C LEU A 32 -2.34 5.71 -10.28
N GLU A 33 -1.88 6.48 -9.30
CA GLU A 33 -0.68 7.31 -9.42
C GLU A 33 0.53 6.68 -8.73
N LYS A 34 0.33 6.20 -7.52
CA LYS A 34 1.37 5.55 -6.70
C LYS A 34 0.74 4.72 -5.58
N ILE A 35 1.50 3.74 -5.11
CA ILE A 35 1.23 3.04 -3.85
C ILE A 35 2.41 3.30 -2.91
N VAL A 36 2.11 3.74 -1.70
CA VAL A 36 3.11 3.95 -0.65
C VAL A 36 2.91 2.88 0.42
N VAL A 37 3.96 2.11 0.67
CA VAL A 37 3.97 1.14 1.77
C VAL A 37 4.91 1.66 2.85
N ASN A 38 4.42 1.74 4.08
CA ASN A 38 5.16 2.24 5.22
C ASN A 38 5.12 1.24 6.37
N MET A 39 6.27 1.01 6.98
CA MET A 39 6.41 0.25 8.21
C MET A 39 6.96 1.15 9.30
N GLY A 40 6.18 1.36 10.37
CA GLY A 40 6.63 2.04 11.58
C GLY A 40 7.28 1.04 12.54
N VAL A 41 8.51 1.30 12.95
CA VAL A 41 9.27 0.44 13.87
C VAL A 41 9.62 1.24 15.12
N GLY A 42 8.70 1.28 16.07
CA GLY A 42 8.91 2.01 17.34
C GLY A 42 10.12 1.50 18.14
N ALA A 43 10.37 0.20 18.11
CA ALA A 43 11.54 -0.41 18.74
C ALA A 43 12.89 0.04 18.10
N GLY A 44 12.86 0.65 16.93
CA GLY A 44 14.03 1.22 16.25
C GLY A 44 14.71 2.33 17.02
N VAL A 45 14.02 2.96 17.97
CA VAL A 45 14.60 3.96 18.89
C VAL A 45 15.64 3.31 19.80
N GLN A 46 15.43 2.07 20.22
CA GLN A 46 16.34 1.31 21.09
C GLN A 46 17.35 0.50 20.26
N ASP A 47 16.92 -0.07 19.14
CA ASP A 47 17.76 -0.89 18.27
C ASP A 47 17.54 -0.57 16.77
N ALA A 48 18.50 0.13 16.19
CA ALA A 48 18.49 0.49 14.78
C ALA A 48 18.52 -0.74 13.83
N LYS A 49 19.00 -1.91 14.30
CA LYS A 49 19.02 -3.15 13.50
C LYS A 49 17.61 -3.62 13.16
N LYS A 50 16.63 -3.41 14.05
CA LYS A 50 15.22 -3.74 13.80
C LYS A 50 14.64 -2.96 12.63
N VAL A 51 15.03 -1.69 12.45
CA VAL A 51 14.61 -0.89 11.29
C VAL A 51 15.25 -1.39 10.02
N GLN A 52 16.51 -1.85 10.08
CA GLN A 52 17.21 -2.43 8.93
C GLN A 52 16.58 -3.77 8.53
N ALA A 53 16.21 -4.63 9.49
CA ALA A 53 15.49 -5.87 9.23
C ALA A 53 14.14 -5.60 8.55
N ALA A 54 13.34 -4.68 9.10
CA ALA A 54 12.08 -4.26 8.48
C ALA A 54 12.26 -3.70 7.05
N ALA A 55 13.31 -2.94 6.82
CA ALA A 55 13.64 -2.46 5.48
C ALA A 55 14.03 -3.60 4.52
N GLY A 56 14.74 -4.62 5.01
CA GLY A 56 15.03 -5.84 4.24
C GLY A 56 13.77 -6.59 3.84
N GLU A 57 12.86 -6.82 4.79
CA GLU A 57 11.57 -7.46 4.55
C GLU A 57 10.72 -6.66 3.55
N LEU A 58 10.63 -5.33 3.73
CA LEU A 58 9.89 -4.47 2.81
C LEU A 58 10.49 -4.47 1.39
N ALA A 59 11.82 -4.60 1.27
CA ALA A 59 12.48 -4.73 -0.03
C ALA A 59 12.12 -6.04 -0.73
N LEU A 60 12.02 -7.15 0.00
CA LEU A 60 11.57 -8.43 -0.53
C LEU A 60 10.13 -8.36 -1.04
N ILE A 61 9.21 -7.78 -0.24
CA ILE A 61 7.79 -7.63 -0.61
C ILE A 61 7.62 -6.76 -1.86
N THR A 62 8.34 -5.65 -1.95
CA THR A 62 8.08 -4.63 -2.98
C THR A 62 9.01 -4.71 -4.19
N GLY A 63 10.09 -5.47 -4.09
CA GLY A 63 11.13 -5.54 -5.12
C GLY A 63 11.89 -4.22 -5.33
N GLN A 64 11.77 -3.28 -4.38
CA GLN A 64 12.43 -1.97 -4.43
C GLN A 64 13.04 -1.62 -3.07
N LYS A 65 14.24 -1.04 -3.06
CA LYS A 65 14.93 -0.63 -1.84
C LYS A 65 14.14 0.46 -1.11
N PRO A 66 13.72 0.23 0.16
CA PRO A 66 13.02 1.22 0.95
C PRO A 66 13.92 2.36 1.41
N ILE A 67 13.31 3.48 1.73
CA ILE A 67 13.96 4.61 2.39
C ILE A 67 13.72 4.47 3.89
N ILE A 68 14.78 4.54 4.69
CA ILE A 68 14.69 4.61 6.15
C ILE A 68 14.20 6.00 6.53
N THR A 69 13.10 6.05 7.27
CA THR A 69 12.53 7.30 7.80
C THR A 69 13.17 7.61 9.15
N ARG A 70 13.56 8.88 9.32
CA ARG A 70 14.24 9.37 10.51
C ARG A 70 13.41 10.41 11.25
N ALA A 71 13.58 10.48 12.55
CA ALA A 71 12.93 11.48 13.37
C ALA A 71 13.37 12.91 12.98
N LYS A 72 12.40 13.81 12.85
CA LYS A 72 12.64 15.22 12.51
C LYS A 72 12.87 16.10 13.73
N LYS A 73 12.40 15.67 14.90
CA LYS A 73 12.51 16.41 16.18
C LYS A 73 12.82 15.43 17.31
N SER A 74 13.54 15.91 18.31
CA SER A 74 13.77 15.16 19.54
C SER A 74 12.55 15.26 20.46
N ILE A 75 12.13 14.13 21.03
CA ILE A 75 10.99 14.06 21.98
C ILE A 75 11.46 13.24 23.19
N ALA A 76 11.62 13.89 24.33
CA ALA A 76 12.16 13.28 25.55
C ALA A 76 11.27 12.14 26.07
N THR A 77 9.95 12.30 26.04
CA THR A 77 8.96 11.29 26.49
C THR A 77 9.14 9.94 25.79
N PHE A 78 9.49 9.95 24.52
CA PHE A 78 9.73 8.73 23.72
C PHE A 78 11.21 8.35 23.65
N LYS A 79 12.09 9.02 24.38
CA LYS A 79 13.55 8.83 24.30
C LYS A 79 14.08 8.95 22.86
N LEU A 80 13.42 9.77 22.05
CA LEU A 80 13.69 9.96 20.65
C LEU A 80 14.59 11.18 20.44
N ARG A 81 15.67 11.01 19.67
CA ARG A 81 16.54 12.10 19.22
C ARG A 81 16.37 12.32 17.72
N GLU A 82 16.58 13.55 17.30
CA GLU A 82 16.61 13.90 15.89
C GLU A 82 17.60 13.02 15.12
N GLY A 83 17.21 12.58 13.92
CA GLY A 83 18.03 11.70 13.08
C GLY A 83 17.94 10.21 13.39
N MET A 84 17.32 9.79 14.50
CA MET A 84 17.13 8.37 14.80
C MET A 84 16.21 7.69 13.81
N PRO A 85 16.50 6.45 13.35
CA PRO A 85 15.63 5.69 12.46
C PRO A 85 14.37 5.26 13.21
N VAL A 86 13.20 5.51 12.63
CA VAL A 86 11.88 5.22 13.24
C VAL A 86 11.02 4.29 12.39
N GLY A 87 11.43 4.02 11.15
CA GLY A 87 10.71 3.15 10.24
C GLY A 87 11.29 3.15 8.84
N CYS A 88 10.56 2.57 7.91
CA CYS A 88 10.93 2.56 6.50
C CYS A 88 9.70 2.72 5.62
N LYS A 89 9.89 3.25 4.42
CA LYS A 89 8.82 3.40 3.42
C LYS A 89 9.33 3.15 2.03
N VAL A 90 8.43 2.75 1.15
CA VAL A 90 8.67 2.63 -0.28
C VAL A 90 7.53 3.26 -1.05
N THR A 91 7.83 3.86 -2.18
CA THR A 91 6.84 4.42 -3.11
C THR A 91 6.94 3.67 -4.42
N LEU A 92 5.87 2.97 -4.79
CA LEU A 92 5.76 2.19 -6.01
C LEU A 92 4.98 2.97 -7.06
N ARG A 93 5.45 2.92 -8.30
CA ARG A 93 4.83 3.57 -9.46
C ARG A 93 4.88 2.66 -10.68
N ARG A 94 4.03 2.96 -11.67
CA ARG A 94 3.98 2.26 -12.97
C ARG A 94 3.87 0.74 -12.80
N GLU A 95 4.67 -0.05 -13.51
CA GLU A 95 4.61 -1.51 -13.51
C GLU A 95 4.69 -2.13 -12.11
N ARG A 96 5.67 -1.72 -11.29
CA ARG A 96 5.84 -2.23 -9.92
C ARG A 96 4.62 -1.97 -9.02
N MET A 97 3.94 -0.85 -9.25
CA MET A 97 2.70 -0.51 -8.54
C MET A 97 1.58 -1.50 -8.88
N PHE A 98 1.39 -1.80 -10.16
CA PHE A 98 0.37 -2.74 -10.60
C PHE A 98 0.67 -4.18 -10.17
N GLU A 99 1.92 -4.61 -10.24
CA GLU A 99 2.33 -5.93 -9.76
C GLU A 99 2.14 -6.08 -8.25
N PHE A 100 2.49 -5.07 -7.48
CA PHE A 100 2.25 -5.07 -6.04
C PHE A 100 0.74 -5.10 -5.73
N LEU A 101 -0.08 -4.32 -6.44
CA LEU A 101 -1.52 -4.32 -6.26
C LEU A 101 -2.13 -5.70 -6.56
N ASP A 102 -1.68 -6.35 -7.63
CA ASP A 102 -2.12 -7.70 -7.99
C ASP A 102 -1.84 -8.68 -6.86
N ARG A 103 -0.60 -8.76 -6.37
CA ARG A 103 -0.22 -9.64 -5.25
C ARG A 103 -0.96 -9.30 -3.96
N LEU A 104 -1.18 -8.03 -3.69
CA LEU A 104 -1.94 -7.58 -2.53
C LEU A 104 -3.36 -8.15 -2.56
N ILE A 105 -4.07 -7.99 -3.67
CA ILE A 105 -5.49 -8.39 -3.80
C ILE A 105 -5.63 -9.91 -3.91
N THR A 106 -4.82 -10.56 -4.76
CA THR A 106 -5.00 -11.98 -5.06
C THR A 106 -4.36 -12.92 -4.05
N VAL A 107 -3.30 -12.52 -3.38
CA VAL A 107 -2.51 -13.39 -2.51
C VAL A 107 -2.52 -12.93 -1.06
N ALA A 108 -2.17 -11.66 -0.80
CA ALA A 108 -1.98 -11.18 0.57
C ALA A 108 -3.29 -11.04 1.34
N LEU A 109 -4.30 -10.37 0.77
CA LEU A 109 -5.58 -10.15 1.44
C LEU A 109 -6.32 -11.44 1.82
N PRO A 110 -6.41 -12.47 0.96
CA PRO A 110 -7.03 -13.74 1.34
C PRO A 110 -6.31 -14.50 2.47
N ARG A 111 -5.02 -14.23 2.69
CA ARG A 111 -4.21 -14.84 3.74
C ARG A 111 -4.31 -14.11 5.09
N VAL A 112 -4.92 -12.94 5.12
CA VAL A 112 -5.14 -12.19 6.38
C VAL A 112 -6.12 -12.95 7.25
N ARG A 113 -5.76 -13.14 8.54
CA ARG A 113 -6.65 -13.77 9.53
C ARG A 113 -7.93 -12.96 9.68
N ASP A 114 -9.07 -13.68 9.74
CA ASP A 114 -10.40 -13.12 9.94
C ASP A 114 -10.74 -11.98 8.96
N PHE A 115 -10.27 -12.10 7.71
CA PHE A 115 -10.51 -11.10 6.69
C PHE A 115 -12.01 -11.00 6.36
N ARG A 116 -12.60 -9.83 6.61
CA ARG A 116 -14.03 -9.53 6.34
C ARG A 116 -14.24 -8.47 5.27
N GLY A 117 -13.22 -8.22 4.46
CA GLY A 117 -13.22 -7.13 3.49
C GLY A 117 -12.47 -5.89 3.99
N VAL A 118 -12.18 -5.01 3.06
CA VAL A 118 -11.43 -3.77 3.32
C VAL A 118 -12.41 -2.64 3.64
N PRO A 119 -12.28 -1.91 4.77
CA PRO A 119 -13.27 -0.91 5.17
C PRO A 119 -13.43 0.21 4.13
N ALA A 120 -14.64 0.37 3.61
CA ALA A 120 -14.95 1.40 2.61
C ALA A 120 -14.87 2.86 3.14
N LYS A 121 -14.70 3.03 4.45
CA LYS A 121 -14.57 4.35 5.10
C LYS A 121 -13.13 4.89 5.13
N SER A 122 -12.15 4.12 4.67
CA SER A 122 -10.72 4.48 4.72
C SER A 122 -10.26 5.37 3.57
N PHE A 123 -11.16 6.13 2.97
CA PHE A 123 -10.85 7.17 1.99
C PHE A 123 -10.64 8.53 2.67
N ASP A 124 -9.73 9.34 2.15
CA ASP A 124 -9.36 10.65 2.71
C ASP A 124 -10.25 11.83 2.31
N GLY A 125 -11.29 11.61 1.52
CA GLY A 125 -12.14 12.65 0.94
C GLY A 125 -11.67 13.19 -0.41
N ARG A 126 -10.45 12.83 -0.83
CA ARG A 126 -9.82 13.28 -2.08
C ARG A 126 -9.47 12.12 -3.03
N GLY A 127 -10.11 10.97 -2.82
CA GLY A 127 -9.92 9.81 -3.66
C GLY A 127 -8.69 8.95 -3.34
N ASN A 128 -7.96 9.20 -2.25
CA ASN A 128 -6.90 8.30 -1.82
C ASN A 128 -7.44 7.31 -0.79
N PHE A 129 -6.89 6.11 -0.81
CA PHE A 129 -7.31 5.01 0.05
C PHE A 129 -6.14 4.53 0.92
N ALA A 130 -6.39 4.30 2.21
CA ALA A 130 -5.39 3.79 3.13
C ALA A 130 -5.91 2.55 3.86
N MET A 131 -5.05 1.55 4.01
CA MET A 131 -5.33 0.35 4.79
C MET A 131 -4.12 -0.07 5.62
N GLY A 132 -4.37 -0.71 6.75
CA GLY A 132 -3.34 -1.32 7.59
C GLY A 132 -3.40 -2.84 7.52
N LEU A 133 -2.24 -3.47 7.37
CA LEU A 133 -2.04 -4.90 7.58
C LEU A 133 -1.34 -5.08 8.92
N LYS A 134 -1.79 -6.05 9.72
CA LYS A 134 -1.21 -6.31 11.04
C LYS A 134 0.07 -7.12 10.97
N GLU A 135 0.23 -7.94 9.94
CA GLU A 135 1.28 -8.93 9.82
C GLU A 135 1.91 -8.90 8.42
N GLN A 136 3.24 -8.78 8.32
CA GLN A 136 3.96 -8.84 7.03
C GLN A 136 4.03 -10.25 6.45
N ILE A 137 3.84 -11.28 7.28
CA ILE A 137 3.89 -12.69 6.89
C ILE A 137 2.76 -13.12 5.93
N VAL A 138 1.76 -12.25 5.69
CA VAL A 138 0.72 -12.51 4.69
C VAL A 138 1.28 -12.50 3.26
N PHE A 139 2.43 -11.88 3.05
CA PHE A 139 3.13 -11.89 1.77
C PHE A 139 3.97 -13.16 1.64
N PRO A 140 3.85 -13.91 0.53
CA PRO A 140 4.57 -15.17 0.31
C PRO A 140 6.08 -15.01 0.19
N GLU A 141 6.56 -13.81 -0.11
CA GLU A 141 7.98 -13.49 -0.22
C GLU A 141 8.69 -13.50 1.14
N ILE A 142 7.94 -13.46 2.22
CA ILE A 142 8.46 -13.46 3.59
C ILE A 142 8.49 -14.89 4.12
N ASP A 143 9.67 -15.35 4.45
CA ASP A 143 9.92 -16.65 5.09
C ASP A 143 9.70 -16.48 6.60
N TYR A 144 8.72 -17.19 7.15
CA TYR A 144 8.35 -17.11 8.57
C TYR A 144 9.54 -17.43 9.50
N ASP A 145 10.39 -18.36 9.12
CA ASP A 145 11.52 -18.80 9.95
C ASP A 145 12.64 -17.74 10.05
N LYS A 146 12.64 -16.76 9.14
CA LYS A 146 13.64 -15.67 9.10
C LYS A 146 13.15 -14.37 9.72
N VAL A 147 11.87 -14.33 10.12
CA VAL A 147 11.27 -13.13 10.72
C VAL A 147 11.63 -13.04 12.19
N ASP A 148 12.26 -11.95 12.59
CA ASP A 148 12.59 -11.69 14.01
C ASP A 148 11.39 -11.18 14.82
N GLU A 149 10.48 -10.44 14.18
CA GLU A 149 9.31 -9.85 14.84
C GLU A 149 8.17 -9.62 13.82
N ILE A 150 6.94 -9.91 14.25
CA ILE A 150 5.75 -9.60 13.44
C ILE A 150 5.54 -8.09 13.44
N ARG A 151 5.49 -7.50 12.24
CA ARG A 151 5.33 -6.05 12.04
C ARG A 151 4.14 -5.77 11.17
N GLY A 152 3.38 -4.75 11.58
CA GLY A 152 2.33 -4.20 10.74
C GLY A 152 2.88 -3.24 9.70
N MET A 153 2.09 -3.00 8.66
CA MET A 153 2.38 -2.02 7.63
C MET A 153 1.13 -1.25 7.23
N ASN A 154 1.34 -0.01 6.80
CA ASN A 154 0.31 0.82 6.21
C ASN A 154 0.52 0.89 4.70
N ILE A 155 -0.54 0.65 3.94
CA ILE A 155 -0.57 0.73 2.48
C ILE A 155 -1.48 1.88 2.10
N VAL A 156 -0.96 2.86 1.38
CA VAL A 156 -1.70 4.01 0.89
C VAL A 156 -1.71 3.97 -0.63
N ILE A 157 -2.89 3.90 -1.20
CA ILE A 157 -3.13 3.90 -2.64
C ILE A 157 -3.57 5.31 -3.03
N CYS A 158 -2.71 6.02 -3.78
CA CYS A 158 -3.01 7.34 -4.29
C CYS A 158 -3.56 7.25 -5.70
N THR A 159 -4.68 7.92 -5.92
CA THR A 159 -5.35 7.97 -7.23
C THR A 159 -5.49 9.40 -7.72
N SER A 160 -5.82 9.59 -8.99
CA SER A 160 -6.16 10.89 -9.56
C SER A 160 -7.65 11.21 -9.46
N ALA A 161 -8.45 10.40 -8.74
CA ALA A 161 -9.86 10.62 -8.53
C ALA A 161 -10.12 11.94 -7.77
N LYS A 162 -11.21 12.62 -8.10
CA LYS A 162 -11.63 13.87 -7.45
C LYS A 162 -12.52 13.61 -6.24
N SER A 163 -13.18 12.46 -6.20
CA SER A 163 -14.10 12.05 -5.15
C SER A 163 -13.82 10.63 -4.65
N ASN A 164 -14.33 10.32 -3.46
CA ASN A 164 -14.22 8.97 -2.90
C ASN A 164 -15.00 7.93 -3.72
N ASP A 165 -16.12 8.32 -4.33
CA ASP A 165 -16.96 7.42 -5.12
C ASP A 165 -16.24 6.99 -6.40
N GLU A 166 -15.58 7.93 -7.08
CA GLU A 166 -14.73 7.63 -8.25
C GLU A 166 -13.58 6.68 -7.87
N ALA A 167 -12.90 6.96 -6.75
CA ALA A 167 -11.80 6.12 -6.27
C ALA A 167 -12.28 4.73 -5.85
N LYS A 168 -13.44 4.63 -5.19
CA LYS A 168 -14.04 3.36 -4.83
C LYS A 168 -14.42 2.55 -6.07
N ALA A 169 -15.02 3.17 -7.07
CA ALA A 169 -15.34 2.52 -8.34
C ALA A 169 -14.08 2.02 -9.06
N LEU A 170 -13.01 2.84 -9.08
CA LEU A 170 -11.71 2.45 -9.63
C LEU A 170 -11.15 1.22 -8.92
N LEU A 171 -11.09 1.21 -7.59
CA LEU A 171 -10.56 0.08 -6.81
C LEU A 171 -11.45 -1.16 -6.89
N THR A 172 -12.77 -1.00 -6.97
CA THR A 172 -13.70 -2.10 -7.22
C THR A 172 -13.45 -2.73 -8.59
N GLY A 173 -13.12 -1.94 -9.60
CA GLY A 173 -12.73 -2.42 -10.92
C GLY A 173 -11.43 -3.26 -10.93
N PHE A 174 -10.59 -3.13 -9.91
CA PHE A 174 -9.44 -3.99 -9.65
C PHE A 174 -9.75 -5.18 -8.72
N ASP A 175 -11.01 -5.48 -8.48
CA ASP A 175 -11.46 -6.56 -7.59
C ASP A 175 -11.06 -6.38 -6.13
N MET A 176 -10.88 -5.13 -5.67
CA MET A 176 -10.64 -4.86 -4.26
C MET A 176 -11.86 -5.30 -3.43
N PRO A 177 -11.68 -6.16 -2.41
CA PRO A 177 -12.77 -6.77 -1.66
C PRO A 177 -13.39 -5.80 -0.64
N PHE A 178 -14.19 -4.85 -1.12
CA PHE A 178 -15.01 -4.03 -0.25
C PHE A 178 -16.22 -4.81 0.25
N PRO A 179 -16.61 -4.68 1.52
CA PRO A 179 -17.86 -5.26 2.01
C PRO A 179 -19.05 -4.62 1.29
N LYS A 180 -20.04 -5.46 0.99
CA LYS A 180 -21.32 -5.04 0.37
C LYS A 180 -22.16 -4.26 1.36
#